data_22593cb455b13847194bbd7a97593b8c
#
_entry.id   22593cb455b13847194bbd7a97593b8c
#
_cell.length_a   1.000
_cell.length_b   1.000
_cell.length_c   1.000
_cell.angle_alpha   90.00
_cell.angle_beta   90.00
_cell.angle_gamma   90.00
#
_symmetry.space_group_name_H-M   'P 1'
#
loop_
_entity.id
_entity.type
_entity.pdbx_description
1 polymer ?
#
loop_
_entity_poly.entity_id
_entity_poly.type
_entity_poly.pdbx_seq_one_letter_code
_entity_poly.pdbx_strand_id
1 'polypeptide(L)'
;MTLRIPSLLLFFIVGFGLSVNAQNAAPSGRALPNVSVKTLTGENFAFNKLENDGKPIVVDFWATWCKPCIEELNAIHENYEDWKKETGVKVVAVSLDDARTMNRVAPMVNGRAWDFEVYIDPNADLKRSMNVNMPPHTFVVNGKGEIVWQHVGYSEGNELELLEVIKKVAAGESVSDAK
;
A
#
# COMPACT_ATOMS: atom_id res chain seq x y z
N MET A 1 14.99 0.44 87.78
CA MET A 1 14.94 -0.65 86.76
C MET A 1 14.14 -0.09 85.62
N THR A 2 14.89 0.56 84.64
CA THR A 2 14.29 1.35 83.59
C THR A 2 14.39 0.57 82.30
N LEU A 3 13.25 0.18 81.74
CA LEU A 3 13.10 -0.58 80.49
C LEU A 3 13.16 0.40 79.28
N ARG A 4 14.20 0.30 78.46
CA ARG A 4 14.34 1.03 77.22
C ARG A 4 13.70 0.26 76.06
N ILE A 5 12.69 0.85 75.40
CA ILE A 5 12.07 0.33 74.19
C ILE A 5 12.85 0.91 73.01
N PRO A 6 13.33 0.08 72.06
CA PRO A 6 13.96 0.59 70.86
C PRO A 6 12.89 1.02 69.84
N SER A 7 13.07 2.21 69.31
CA SER A 7 12.28 2.84 68.26
C SER A 7 12.48 2.09 66.92
N LEU A 8 11.43 1.48 66.38
CA LEU A 8 11.38 0.80 65.09
C LEU A 8 11.15 1.83 63.97
N LEU A 9 12.22 2.16 63.25
CA LEU A 9 12.13 3.03 62.05
C LEU A 9 11.48 2.24 60.90
N LEU A 10 10.24 2.63 60.58
CA LEU A 10 9.50 2.09 59.42
C LEU A 10 10.00 2.82 58.14
N PHE A 11 10.80 2.11 57.34
CA PHE A 11 11.17 2.59 56.00
C PHE A 11 10.00 2.42 55.07
N PHE A 12 9.34 3.50 54.66
CA PHE A 12 8.39 3.56 53.56
C PHE A 12 9.15 3.51 52.23
N ILE A 13 9.18 2.36 51.56
CA ILE A 13 9.66 2.24 50.20
C ILE A 13 8.53 2.72 49.27
N VAL A 14 8.63 3.97 48.80
CA VAL A 14 7.78 4.48 47.72
C VAL A 14 8.25 3.82 46.42
N GLY A 15 7.57 2.74 46.04
CA GLY A 15 7.77 2.12 44.72
C GLY A 15 7.29 3.03 43.61
N PHE A 16 8.25 3.68 42.92
CA PHE A 16 7.97 4.43 41.71
C PHE A 16 7.72 3.44 40.56
N GLY A 17 6.44 3.12 40.34
CA GLY A 17 6.01 2.26 39.25
C GLY A 17 6.25 2.96 37.92
N LEU A 18 7.33 2.60 37.21
CA LEU A 18 7.52 2.95 35.82
C LEU A 18 6.47 2.21 34.97
N SER A 19 5.37 2.88 34.64
CA SER A 19 4.43 2.41 33.64
C SER A 19 5.15 2.41 32.29
N VAL A 20 5.69 1.28 31.87
CA VAL A 20 6.14 1.08 30.51
C VAL A 20 4.89 1.03 29.62
N ASN A 21 4.53 2.15 29.01
CA ASN A 21 3.61 2.15 27.89
C ASN A 21 4.28 1.35 26.75
N ALA A 22 3.94 0.07 26.65
CA ALA A 22 4.17 -0.69 25.43
C ALA A 22 3.29 -0.05 24.34
N GLN A 23 3.86 0.91 23.61
CA GLN A 23 3.26 1.39 22.38
C GLN A 23 3.23 0.17 21.45
N ASN A 24 2.03 -0.34 21.18
CA ASN A 24 1.77 -1.23 20.07
C ASN A 24 2.12 -0.46 18.79
N ALA A 25 3.39 -0.52 18.40
CA ALA A 25 3.80 -0.12 17.07
C ALA A 25 3.05 -1.04 16.12
N ALA A 26 2.10 -0.49 15.36
CA ALA A 26 1.52 -1.20 14.23
C ALA A 26 2.68 -1.75 13.39
N PRO A 27 2.57 -2.97 12.84
CA PRO A 27 3.64 -3.53 12.03
C PRO A 27 4.04 -2.52 10.96
N SER A 28 5.30 -2.09 10.98
CA SER A 28 5.83 -1.17 9.97
C SER A 28 5.80 -1.89 8.64
N GLY A 29 5.00 -1.40 7.69
CA GLY A 29 4.94 -1.91 6.34
C GLY A 29 6.29 -1.72 5.63
N ARG A 30 6.52 -2.48 4.56
CA ARG A 30 7.71 -2.31 3.71
C ARG A 30 7.56 -1.04 2.88
N ALA A 31 8.58 -0.16 2.90
CA ALA A 31 8.60 1.04 2.08
C ALA A 31 8.63 0.71 0.57
N LEU A 32 8.10 1.63 -0.25
CA LEU A 32 8.22 1.56 -1.70
C LEU A 32 9.70 1.57 -2.12
N PRO A 33 10.11 0.70 -3.05
CA PRO A 33 11.51 0.57 -3.44
C PRO A 33 11.98 1.74 -4.32
N ASN A 34 13.26 2.10 -4.17
CA ASN A 34 13.89 3.09 -5.06
C ASN A 34 14.28 2.44 -6.40
N VAL A 35 13.29 2.29 -7.27
CA VAL A 35 13.44 1.72 -8.61
C VAL A 35 12.87 2.71 -9.61
N SER A 36 13.52 2.83 -10.78
CA SER A 36 13.05 3.68 -11.87
C SER A 36 12.07 2.93 -12.77
N VAL A 37 10.91 3.52 -12.97
CA VAL A 37 9.91 3.10 -13.97
C VAL A 37 9.77 4.20 -15.04
N LYS A 38 9.00 3.94 -16.10
CA LYS A 38 8.72 4.92 -17.13
C LYS A 38 7.29 5.43 -17.06
N THR A 39 7.14 6.74 -17.32
CA THR A 39 5.81 7.31 -17.60
C THR A 39 5.32 6.87 -18.98
N LEU A 40 4.06 7.14 -19.30
CA LEU A 40 3.53 6.90 -20.67
C LEU A 40 4.22 7.75 -21.75
N THR A 41 4.86 8.86 -21.37
CA THR A 41 5.68 9.71 -22.25
C THR A 41 7.12 9.24 -22.38
N GLY A 42 7.51 8.17 -21.65
CA GLY A 42 8.85 7.58 -21.69
C GLY A 42 9.86 8.18 -20.72
N GLU A 43 9.45 9.14 -19.88
CA GLU A 43 10.29 9.75 -18.85
C GLU A 43 10.54 8.78 -17.68
N ASN A 44 11.69 8.91 -17.03
CA ASN A 44 11.99 8.11 -15.85
C ASN A 44 11.32 8.70 -14.60
N PHE A 45 10.72 7.84 -13.80
CA PHE A 45 10.16 8.18 -12.50
C PHE A 45 10.72 7.25 -11.40
N ALA A 46 11.23 7.82 -10.31
CA ALA A 46 11.71 7.05 -9.16
C ALA A 46 10.52 6.64 -8.28
N PHE A 47 10.20 5.34 -8.23
CA PHE A 47 8.95 4.84 -7.65
C PHE A 47 8.80 5.11 -6.14
N ASN A 48 9.90 5.23 -5.41
CA ASN A 48 9.90 5.65 -4.00
C ASN A 48 9.50 7.12 -3.79
N LYS A 49 9.28 7.88 -4.86
CA LYS A 49 8.75 9.26 -4.81
C LYS A 49 7.24 9.33 -5.01
N LEU A 50 6.61 8.17 -5.18
CA LEU A 50 5.16 8.10 -5.26
C LEU A 50 4.54 8.54 -3.94
N GLU A 51 3.67 9.55 -4.01
CA GLU A 51 3.01 10.14 -2.85
C GLU A 51 1.56 10.52 -3.16
N ASN A 52 0.75 10.73 -2.14
CA ASN A 52 -0.65 11.13 -2.24
C ASN A 52 -1.10 11.93 -1.00
N ASP A 53 -0.36 12.96 -0.62
CA ASP A 53 -0.69 13.88 0.49
C ASP A 53 -1.12 13.16 1.80
N GLY A 54 -0.44 12.07 2.12
CA GLY A 54 -0.75 11.26 3.30
C GLY A 54 -2.00 10.38 3.17
N LYS A 55 -2.59 10.26 1.99
CA LYS A 55 -3.74 9.40 1.69
C LYS A 55 -3.28 8.05 1.12
N PRO A 56 -4.15 7.02 1.11
CA PRO A 56 -3.82 5.71 0.55
C PRO A 56 -3.46 5.77 -0.93
N ILE A 57 -2.61 4.83 -1.36
CA ILE A 57 -2.31 4.56 -2.77
C ILE A 57 -2.57 3.09 -3.04
N VAL A 58 -3.29 2.79 -4.11
CA VAL A 58 -3.37 1.45 -4.70
C VAL A 58 -2.31 1.36 -5.80
N VAL A 59 -1.47 0.33 -5.76
CA VAL A 59 -0.51 0.01 -6.82
C VAL A 59 -0.90 -1.33 -7.41
N ASP A 60 -1.33 -1.33 -8.67
CA ASP A 60 -1.75 -2.52 -9.40
C ASP A 60 -0.75 -2.88 -10.51
N PHE A 61 -0.25 -4.11 -10.47
CA PHE A 61 0.62 -4.65 -11.51
C PHE A 61 -0.20 -5.40 -12.56
N TRP A 62 -0.15 -4.93 -13.80
CA TRP A 62 -0.93 -5.44 -14.91
C TRP A 62 -0.10 -5.59 -16.19
N ALA A 63 -0.72 -6.06 -17.28
CA ALA A 63 -0.14 -6.04 -18.62
C ALA A 63 -1.22 -6.04 -19.69
N THR A 64 -0.89 -5.57 -20.91
CA THR A 64 -1.84 -5.51 -22.02
C THR A 64 -2.32 -6.89 -22.49
N TRP A 65 -1.59 -7.94 -22.17
CA TRP A 65 -1.90 -9.35 -22.48
C TRP A 65 -2.58 -10.08 -21.30
N CYS A 66 -2.76 -9.42 -20.16
CA CYS A 66 -3.35 -10.01 -18.95
C CYS A 66 -4.85 -9.72 -18.88
N LYS A 67 -5.68 -10.67 -19.32
CA LYS A 67 -7.14 -10.49 -19.34
C LYS A 67 -7.73 -10.20 -17.94
N PRO A 68 -7.44 -10.97 -16.86
CA PRO A 68 -7.99 -10.68 -15.55
C PRO A 68 -7.54 -9.32 -14.98
N CYS A 69 -6.32 -8.86 -15.32
CA CYS A 69 -5.88 -7.52 -14.93
C CYS A 69 -6.74 -6.41 -15.55
N ILE A 70 -7.11 -6.61 -16.83
CA ILE A 70 -7.96 -5.64 -17.53
C ILE A 70 -9.36 -5.62 -16.94
N GLU A 71 -9.88 -6.77 -16.52
CA GLU A 71 -11.17 -6.89 -15.82
C GLU A 71 -11.12 -6.16 -14.48
N GLU A 72 -10.06 -6.37 -13.68
CA GLU A 72 -9.83 -5.66 -12.40
C GLU A 72 -9.75 -4.15 -12.58
N LEU A 73 -8.89 -3.66 -13.49
CA LEU A 73 -8.73 -2.23 -13.73
C LEU A 73 -10.01 -1.57 -14.27
N ASN A 74 -10.84 -2.29 -15.04
CA ASN A 74 -12.15 -1.78 -15.43
C ASN A 74 -13.09 -1.64 -14.22
N ALA A 75 -13.16 -2.67 -13.35
CA ALA A 75 -13.99 -2.63 -12.15
C ALA A 75 -13.55 -1.51 -11.18
N ILE A 76 -12.23 -1.34 -11.04
CA ILE A 76 -11.68 -0.22 -10.26
C ILE A 76 -12.07 1.12 -10.91
N HIS A 77 -11.91 1.27 -12.22
CA HIS A 77 -12.21 2.52 -12.94
C HIS A 77 -13.68 2.93 -12.80
N GLU A 78 -14.61 1.98 -12.91
CA GLU A 78 -16.04 2.23 -12.75
C GLU A 78 -16.40 2.84 -11.39
N ASN A 79 -15.61 2.56 -10.36
CA ASN A 79 -15.82 2.99 -8.98
C ASN A 79 -14.86 4.09 -8.51
N TYR A 80 -13.83 4.42 -9.29
CA TYR A 80 -12.68 5.20 -8.83
C TYR A 80 -13.03 6.60 -8.33
N GLU A 81 -13.92 7.31 -9.02
CA GLU A 81 -14.34 8.66 -8.61
C GLU A 81 -15.05 8.65 -7.25
N ASP A 82 -15.84 7.62 -6.95
CA ASP A 82 -16.50 7.50 -5.64
C ASP A 82 -15.49 7.11 -4.56
N TRP A 83 -14.58 6.20 -4.84
CA TRP A 83 -13.49 5.84 -3.93
C TRP A 83 -12.60 7.04 -3.58
N LYS A 84 -12.26 7.84 -4.59
CA LYS A 84 -11.46 9.06 -4.43
C LYS A 84 -12.16 10.11 -3.57
N LYS A 85 -13.47 10.31 -3.76
CA LYS A 85 -14.29 11.22 -2.92
C LYS A 85 -14.36 10.73 -1.47
N GLU A 86 -14.52 9.42 -1.25
CA GLU A 86 -14.71 8.86 0.08
C GLU A 86 -13.39 8.76 0.86
N THR A 87 -12.30 8.38 0.23
CA THR A 87 -11.05 8.01 0.91
C THR A 87 -9.85 8.87 0.54
N GLY A 88 -9.94 9.62 -0.55
CA GLY A 88 -8.81 10.34 -1.15
C GLY A 88 -7.78 9.40 -1.81
N VAL A 89 -8.12 8.15 -2.09
CA VAL A 89 -7.19 7.18 -2.68
C VAL A 89 -6.70 7.62 -4.06
N LYS A 90 -5.43 7.35 -4.34
CA LYS A 90 -4.83 7.40 -5.68
C LYS A 90 -4.66 5.98 -6.19
N VAL A 91 -5.06 5.72 -7.42
CA VAL A 91 -4.77 4.45 -8.12
C VAL A 91 -3.61 4.66 -9.09
N VAL A 92 -2.65 3.74 -9.05
CA VAL A 92 -1.45 3.71 -9.87
C VAL A 92 -1.35 2.34 -10.52
N ALA A 93 -1.43 2.28 -11.84
CA ALA A 93 -1.30 1.05 -12.60
C ALA A 93 0.12 0.91 -13.18
N VAL A 94 0.82 -0.17 -12.84
CA VAL A 94 2.17 -0.46 -13.31
C VAL A 94 2.14 -1.58 -14.35
N SER A 95 2.39 -1.23 -15.60
CA SER A 95 2.44 -2.21 -16.69
C SER A 95 3.74 -3.01 -16.67
N LEU A 96 3.62 -4.34 -16.82
CA LEU A 96 4.71 -5.28 -16.99
C LEU A 96 5.02 -5.57 -18.47
N ASP A 97 4.49 -4.77 -19.38
CA ASP A 97 4.80 -4.86 -20.81
C ASP A 97 6.28 -4.53 -21.07
N ASP A 98 6.98 -5.46 -21.68
CA ASP A 98 8.40 -5.31 -22.02
C ASP A 98 8.61 -4.46 -23.30
N ALA A 99 9.86 -4.34 -23.76
CA ALA A 99 10.22 -3.56 -24.94
C ALA A 99 9.46 -3.96 -26.22
N ARG A 100 8.88 -5.18 -26.30
CA ARG A 100 8.12 -5.67 -27.47
C ARG A 100 6.67 -5.26 -27.43
N THR A 101 6.10 -5.02 -26.25
CA THR A 101 4.68 -4.80 -26.06
C THR A 101 4.33 -3.44 -25.40
N MET A 102 5.31 -2.73 -24.82
CA MET A 102 5.09 -1.47 -24.11
C MET A 102 4.41 -0.37 -24.96
N ASN A 103 4.56 -0.42 -26.27
CA ASN A 103 3.89 0.50 -27.19
C ASN A 103 2.37 0.32 -27.27
N ARG A 104 1.83 -0.76 -26.70
CA ARG A 104 0.39 -1.04 -26.63
C ARG A 104 -0.26 -0.41 -25.38
N VAL A 105 0.54 -0.04 -24.37
CA VAL A 105 0.05 0.43 -23.08
C VAL A 105 -0.74 1.73 -23.22
N ALA A 106 -0.14 2.79 -23.75
CA ALA A 106 -0.80 4.08 -23.92
C ALA A 106 -2.09 4.01 -24.79
N PRO A 107 -2.10 3.32 -25.95
CA PRO A 107 -3.32 3.11 -26.71
C PRO A 107 -4.42 2.39 -25.93
N MET A 108 -4.09 1.39 -25.11
CA MET A 108 -5.08 0.67 -24.30
C MET A 108 -5.63 1.54 -23.19
N VAL A 109 -4.80 2.27 -22.45
CA VAL A 109 -5.21 3.20 -21.40
C VAL A 109 -6.16 4.26 -21.97
N ASN A 110 -5.77 4.90 -23.07
CA ASN A 110 -6.60 5.92 -23.70
C ASN A 110 -7.91 5.36 -24.26
N GLY A 111 -7.86 4.18 -24.89
CA GLY A 111 -9.04 3.54 -25.47
C GLY A 111 -10.08 3.09 -24.43
N ARG A 112 -9.67 2.90 -23.19
CA ARG A 112 -10.54 2.58 -22.04
C ARG A 112 -10.90 3.78 -21.20
N ALA A 113 -10.36 4.94 -21.52
CA ALA A 113 -10.50 6.17 -20.76
C ALA A 113 -10.11 6.03 -19.27
N TRP A 114 -9.15 5.14 -18.95
CA TRP A 114 -8.64 5.02 -17.60
C TRP A 114 -7.92 6.30 -17.19
N ASP A 115 -8.35 6.90 -16.10
CA ASP A 115 -7.83 8.15 -15.53
C ASP A 115 -6.80 7.93 -14.40
N PHE A 116 -6.30 6.69 -14.28
CA PHE A 116 -5.24 6.35 -13.34
C PHE A 116 -3.89 6.94 -13.76
N GLU A 117 -3.04 7.12 -12.78
CA GLU A 117 -1.62 7.32 -13.03
C GLU A 117 -1.00 6.00 -13.51
N VAL A 118 -0.34 6.02 -14.68
CA VAL A 118 0.18 4.78 -15.30
C VAL A 118 1.68 4.87 -15.51
N TYR A 119 2.38 3.81 -15.07
CA TYR A 119 3.80 3.60 -15.32
C TYR A 119 4.05 2.29 -16.06
N ILE A 120 5.24 2.17 -16.65
CA ILE A 120 5.71 0.97 -17.35
C ILE A 120 7.00 0.52 -16.69
N ASP A 121 7.11 -0.77 -16.36
CA ASP A 121 8.31 -1.44 -15.83
C ASP A 121 8.90 -2.40 -16.88
N PRO A 122 9.52 -1.87 -17.96
CA PRO A 122 9.87 -2.65 -19.15
C PRO A 122 10.97 -3.67 -18.89
N ASN A 123 11.75 -3.49 -17.83
CA ASN A 123 12.83 -4.39 -17.42
C ASN A 123 12.43 -5.30 -16.25
N ALA A 124 11.20 -5.19 -15.76
CA ALA A 124 10.72 -5.90 -14.57
C ALA A 124 11.56 -5.62 -13.30
N ASP A 125 12.16 -4.43 -13.18
CA ASP A 125 12.98 -4.07 -12.01
C ASP A 125 12.12 -3.82 -10.78
N LEU A 126 11.01 -3.08 -10.94
CA LEU A 126 10.04 -2.85 -9.88
C LEU A 126 9.31 -4.14 -9.53
N LYS A 127 8.90 -4.92 -10.53
CA LYS A 127 8.31 -6.25 -10.37
C LYS A 127 9.15 -7.12 -9.42
N ARG A 128 10.48 -7.22 -9.70
CA ARG A 128 11.40 -8.01 -8.86
C ARG A 128 11.54 -7.44 -7.46
N SER A 129 11.72 -6.13 -7.35
CA SER A 129 11.86 -5.43 -6.06
C SER A 129 10.63 -5.59 -5.15
N MET A 130 9.44 -5.65 -5.73
CA MET A 130 8.19 -5.81 -4.99
C MET A 130 7.74 -7.27 -4.84
N ASN A 131 8.55 -8.23 -5.33
CA ASN A 131 8.26 -9.67 -5.24
C ASN A 131 6.99 -10.09 -5.99
N VAL A 132 6.67 -9.41 -7.08
CA VAL A 132 5.52 -9.73 -7.93
C VAL A 132 5.85 -10.95 -8.79
N ASN A 133 5.14 -12.05 -8.58
CA ASN A 133 5.33 -13.27 -9.38
C ASN A 133 4.54 -13.20 -10.68
N MET A 134 3.24 -12.93 -10.58
CA MET A 134 2.32 -12.86 -11.72
C MET A 134 1.31 -11.72 -11.52
N PRO A 135 0.86 -11.05 -12.61
CA PRO A 135 -0.25 -10.13 -12.56
C PRO A 135 -1.61 -10.88 -12.64
N PRO A 136 -2.71 -10.27 -12.16
CA PRO A 136 -2.70 -9.02 -11.41
C PRO A 136 -2.14 -9.21 -10.00
N HIS A 137 -1.44 -8.20 -9.50
CA HIS A 137 -0.97 -8.17 -8.13
C HIS A 137 -1.14 -6.75 -7.58
N THR A 138 -2.03 -6.61 -6.64
CA THR A 138 -2.47 -5.32 -6.08
C THR A 138 -1.88 -5.12 -4.71
N PHE A 139 -1.39 -3.92 -4.45
CA PHE A 139 -0.86 -3.48 -3.15
C PHE A 139 -1.62 -2.25 -2.67
N VAL A 140 -1.80 -2.13 -1.36
CA VAL A 140 -2.25 -0.89 -0.73
C VAL A 140 -1.10 -0.31 0.09
N VAL A 141 -0.82 0.95 -0.17
CA VAL A 141 0.23 1.74 0.47
C VAL A 141 -0.44 2.79 1.35
N ASN A 142 0.02 2.93 2.60
CA ASN A 142 -0.50 3.91 3.52
C ASN A 142 0.08 5.32 3.25
N GLY A 143 -0.44 6.33 3.96
CA GLY A 143 -0.01 7.71 3.83
C GLY A 143 1.46 7.99 4.23
N LYS A 144 2.19 6.98 4.74
CA LYS A 144 3.63 7.05 5.05
C LYS A 144 4.50 6.44 3.95
N GLY A 145 3.90 5.95 2.85
CA GLY A 145 4.61 5.26 1.77
C GLY A 145 4.97 3.81 2.10
N GLU A 146 4.27 3.18 3.05
CA GLU A 146 4.50 1.79 3.46
C GLU A 146 3.42 0.88 2.87
N ILE A 147 3.85 -0.25 2.29
CA ILE A 147 2.96 -1.32 1.82
C ILE A 147 2.36 -2.01 3.03
N VAL A 148 1.04 -1.98 3.17
CA VAL A 148 0.30 -2.51 4.33
C VAL A 148 -0.64 -3.65 3.98
N TRP A 149 -0.89 -3.90 2.70
CA TRP A 149 -1.73 -4.99 2.21
C TRP A 149 -1.35 -5.37 0.79
N GLN A 150 -1.62 -6.62 0.40
CA GLN A 150 -1.44 -7.12 -0.95
C GLN A 150 -2.42 -8.26 -1.27
N HIS A 151 -2.74 -8.40 -2.56
CA HIS A 151 -3.55 -9.48 -3.10
C HIS A 151 -3.04 -9.91 -4.46
N VAL A 152 -3.12 -11.20 -4.77
CA VAL A 152 -2.71 -11.78 -6.06
C VAL A 152 -3.90 -12.39 -6.77
N GLY A 153 -4.06 -12.05 -8.03
CA GLY A 153 -5.18 -12.51 -8.85
C GLY A 153 -6.39 -11.60 -8.73
N TYR A 154 -7.39 -11.85 -9.60
CA TYR A 154 -8.66 -11.13 -9.59
C TYR A 154 -9.80 -12.09 -9.87
N SER A 155 -10.89 -11.92 -9.14
CA SER A 155 -12.22 -12.45 -9.38
C SER A 155 -13.23 -11.32 -9.17
N GLU A 156 -14.32 -11.35 -9.92
CA GLU A 156 -15.41 -10.36 -9.79
C GLU A 156 -15.86 -10.25 -8.33
N GLY A 157 -15.91 -9.01 -7.82
CA GLY A 157 -16.21 -8.68 -6.43
C GLY A 157 -14.99 -8.41 -5.55
N ASN A 158 -13.74 -8.73 -5.99
CA ASN A 158 -12.54 -8.41 -5.21
C ASN A 158 -12.31 -6.89 -5.07
N GLU A 159 -12.83 -6.09 -6.01
CA GLU A 159 -12.80 -4.63 -5.91
C GLU A 159 -13.56 -4.12 -4.68
N LEU A 160 -14.57 -4.82 -4.20
CA LEU A 160 -15.29 -4.46 -2.97
C LEU A 160 -14.43 -4.70 -1.71
N GLU A 161 -13.70 -5.82 -1.67
CA GLU A 161 -12.74 -6.09 -0.60
C GLU A 161 -11.62 -5.04 -0.61
N LEU A 162 -11.10 -4.71 -1.80
CA LEU A 162 -10.09 -3.67 -1.95
C LEU A 162 -10.57 -2.33 -1.41
N LEU A 163 -11.82 -1.93 -1.69
CA LEU A 163 -12.40 -0.70 -1.15
C LEU A 163 -12.44 -0.70 0.39
N GLU A 164 -12.85 -1.82 1.01
CA GLU A 164 -12.88 -1.92 2.48
C GLU A 164 -11.47 -1.81 3.08
N VAL A 165 -10.45 -2.37 2.42
CA VAL A 165 -9.05 -2.20 2.82
C VAL A 165 -8.63 -0.73 2.71
N ILE A 166 -8.93 -0.07 1.58
CA ILE A 166 -8.62 1.35 1.36
C ILE A 166 -9.26 2.22 2.46
N LYS A 167 -10.52 1.99 2.82
CA LYS A 167 -11.23 2.72 3.89
C LYS A 167 -10.52 2.58 5.24
N LYS A 168 -10.15 1.37 5.62
CA LYS A 168 -9.40 1.11 6.86
C LYS A 168 -8.06 1.84 6.87
N VAL A 169 -7.31 1.75 5.77
CA VAL A 169 -6.01 2.43 5.64
C VAL A 169 -6.19 3.95 5.69
N ALA A 170 -7.22 4.51 5.05
CA ALA A 170 -7.55 5.93 5.11
C ALA A 170 -7.92 6.40 6.53
N ALA A 171 -8.55 5.54 7.32
CA ALA A 171 -8.87 5.78 8.73
C ALA A 171 -7.65 5.57 9.68
N GLY A 172 -6.50 5.12 9.15
CA GLY A 172 -5.31 4.81 9.95
C GLY A 172 -5.41 3.49 10.72
N GLU A 173 -6.32 2.61 10.34
CA GLU A 173 -6.50 1.30 10.93
C GLU A 173 -5.49 0.28 10.36
N SER A 174 -5.16 -0.73 11.16
CA SER A 174 -4.34 -1.86 10.69
C SER A 174 -5.16 -2.79 9.80
N VAL A 175 -4.52 -3.30 8.75
CA VAL A 175 -5.08 -4.30 7.86
C VAL A 175 -4.22 -5.56 7.88
N SER A 176 -4.83 -6.72 7.63
CA SER A 176 -4.12 -7.98 7.40
C SER A 176 -4.13 -8.29 5.92
N ASP A 177 -3.06 -8.92 5.42
CA ASP A 177 -3.02 -9.39 4.03
C ASP A 177 -4.21 -10.30 3.72
N ALA A 178 -4.68 -10.27 2.47
CA ALA A 178 -5.65 -11.23 1.97
C ALA A 178 -5.06 -12.65 2.08
N LYS A 179 -5.89 -13.61 2.48
CA LYS A 179 -5.51 -15.02 2.58
C LYS A 179 -5.53 -15.70 1.22
#